data_5d82167922b5cba30d836600b00f6350
#
_entry.id   5d82167922b5cba30d836600b00f6350
#
_cell.length_a   1.000
_cell.length_b   1.000
_cell.length_c   1.000
_cell.angle_alpha   90.00
_cell.angle_beta   90.00
_cell.angle_gamma   90.00
#
_symmetry.space_group_name_H-M   'P 1'
#
loop_
_entity.id
_entity.type
_entity.pdbx_description
1 polymer ?
#
loop_
_entity_poly.entity_id
_entity_poly.type
_entity_poly.pdbx_seq_one_letter_code
_entity_poly.pdbx_strand_id
1 'polypeptide(L)'
;MPSPAHIRTTVASIVDQPDDLRELRNYHKALADVNRLRIVRRLAEGPATIGDLIETVGLSQPLVSWHVGRLKVAGVVETKRAGREVYCQLRTNVFDEAASREAVLLGLVTGESPQGGAH
;
A
#
# COMPACT_ATOMS: atom_id res chain seq x y z
N MET A 1 -20.69 4.59 34.16
CA MET A 1 -19.26 4.55 34.00
C MET A 1 -18.85 3.36 33.16
N PRO A 2 -18.14 3.61 32.08
CA PRO A 2 -17.74 2.49 31.24
C PRO A 2 -16.70 1.64 31.96
N SER A 3 -16.81 0.35 31.77
CA SER A 3 -15.85 -0.57 32.36
C SER A 3 -14.55 -0.49 31.60
N PRO A 4 -13.45 -0.89 32.23
CA PRO A 4 -12.20 -0.97 31.49
C PRO A 4 -12.28 -1.87 30.30
N ALA A 5 -13.10 -2.92 30.37
CA ALA A 5 -13.27 -3.81 29.24
C ALA A 5 -13.88 -3.07 28.05
N HIS A 6 -14.81 -2.16 28.32
CA HIS A 6 -15.42 -1.40 27.24
C HIS A 6 -14.37 -0.50 26.57
N ILE A 7 -13.55 0.17 27.36
CA ILE A 7 -12.50 1.02 26.80
C ILE A 7 -11.52 0.19 26.01
N ARG A 8 -11.16 -0.97 26.54
CA ARG A 8 -10.21 -1.84 25.86
C ARG A 8 -10.77 -2.32 24.53
N THR A 9 -12.07 -2.62 24.49
CA THR A 9 -12.68 -3.07 23.26
C THR A 9 -12.64 -1.96 22.22
N THR A 10 -12.86 -0.72 22.60
CA THR A 10 -12.81 0.39 21.67
C THR A 10 -11.40 0.56 21.09
N VAL A 11 -10.38 0.47 21.93
CA VAL A 11 -9.01 0.60 21.48
C VAL A 11 -8.66 -0.55 20.56
N ALA A 12 -9.04 -1.78 20.91
CA ALA A 12 -8.78 -2.92 20.07
C ALA A 12 -9.47 -2.79 18.73
N SER A 13 -10.67 -2.21 18.70
CA SER A 13 -11.36 -2.01 17.44
C SER A 13 -10.59 -1.06 16.53
N ILE A 14 -9.94 -0.07 17.09
CA ILE A 14 -9.21 0.89 16.28
C ILE A 14 -7.90 0.32 15.78
N VAL A 15 -7.19 -0.43 16.62
CA VAL A 15 -5.84 -0.83 16.31
C VAL A 15 -5.74 -2.24 15.79
N ASP A 16 -6.68 -3.09 16.12
CA ASP A 16 -6.52 -4.52 15.88
C ASP A 16 -7.76 -5.10 15.22
N GLN A 17 -8.37 -4.36 14.33
CA GLN A 17 -9.52 -4.88 13.62
C GLN A 17 -9.08 -5.92 12.61
N PRO A 18 -9.88 -6.96 12.41
CA PRO A 18 -9.56 -7.95 11.38
C PRO A 18 -9.37 -7.33 10.00
N ASP A 19 -10.12 -6.25 9.71
CA ASP A 19 -10.00 -5.61 8.41
C ASP A 19 -8.63 -4.94 8.24
N ASP A 20 -8.07 -4.42 9.32
CA ASP A 20 -6.75 -3.80 9.25
C ASP A 20 -5.69 -4.83 8.89
N LEU A 21 -5.74 -6.00 9.48
CA LEU A 21 -4.78 -7.05 9.15
C LEU A 21 -5.03 -7.61 7.75
N ARG A 22 -6.29 -7.66 7.33
CA ARG A 22 -6.59 -8.08 5.97
C ARG A 22 -6.09 -7.06 4.95
N GLU A 23 -6.21 -5.79 5.25
CA GLU A 23 -5.68 -4.75 4.38
C GLU A 23 -4.16 -4.86 4.30
N LEU A 24 -3.52 -5.09 5.44
CA LEU A 24 -2.08 -5.28 5.47
C LEU A 24 -1.69 -6.49 4.62
N ARG A 25 -2.41 -7.61 4.77
CA ARG A 25 -2.16 -8.79 3.97
C ARG A 25 -2.32 -8.50 2.48
N ASN A 26 -3.39 -7.77 2.12
CA ASN A 26 -3.65 -7.47 0.71
C ASN A 26 -2.58 -6.58 0.13
N TYR A 27 -2.06 -5.65 0.92
CA TYR A 27 -0.95 -4.81 0.51
C TYR A 27 0.27 -5.68 0.19
N HIS A 28 0.62 -6.59 1.08
CA HIS A 28 1.77 -7.46 0.85
C HIS A 28 1.53 -8.41 -0.32
N LYS A 29 0.31 -8.93 -0.46
CA LYS A 29 0.00 -9.80 -1.60
C LYS A 29 0.14 -9.05 -2.92
N ALA A 30 -0.26 -7.79 -2.95
CA ALA A 30 -0.13 -7.01 -4.17
C ALA A 30 1.33 -6.82 -4.57
N LEU A 31 2.24 -6.80 -3.59
CA LEU A 31 3.65 -6.62 -3.87
C LEU A 31 4.39 -7.95 -4.04
N ALA A 32 3.73 -9.07 -3.82
CA ALA A 32 4.39 -10.37 -3.86
C ALA A 32 4.37 -10.97 -5.28
N ASP A 33 4.74 -10.16 -6.25
CA ASP A 33 4.80 -10.60 -7.64
C ASP A 33 5.89 -9.78 -8.33
N VAL A 34 6.79 -10.47 -9.03
CA VAL A 34 7.95 -9.81 -9.62
C VAL A 34 7.55 -8.75 -10.63
N ASN A 35 6.52 -9.01 -11.42
CA ASN A 35 6.10 -8.03 -12.43
C ASN A 35 5.49 -6.79 -11.76
N ARG A 36 4.75 -6.98 -10.68
CA ARG A 36 4.23 -5.83 -9.95
C ARG A 36 5.35 -5.04 -9.29
N LEU A 37 6.37 -5.71 -8.77
CA LEU A 37 7.52 -5.01 -8.23
C LEU A 37 8.27 -4.23 -9.30
N ARG A 38 8.36 -4.78 -10.50
CA ARG A 38 8.97 -4.06 -11.63
C ARG A 38 8.16 -2.81 -11.98
N ILE A 39 6.84 -2.93 -11.94
CA ILE A 39 5.97 -1.77 -12.19
C ILE A 39 6.19 -0.70 -11.13
N VAL A 40 6.21 -1.09 -9.86
CA VAL A 40 6.45 -0.15 -8.78
C VAL A 40 7.80 0.53 -8.95
N ARG A 41 8.83 -0.24 -9.28
CA ARG A 41 10.17 0.32 -9.48
C ARG A 41 10.19 1.33 -10.62
N ARG A 42 9.47 1.04 -11.70
CA ARG A 42 9.37 1.98 -12.81
C ARG A 42 8.64 3.25 -12.38
N LEU A 43 7.55 3.10 -11.62
CA LEU A 43 6.75 4.25 -11.19
C LEU A 43 7.48 5.09 -10.14
N ALA A 44 8.49 4.53 -9.49
CA ALA A 44 9.34 5.31 -8.59
C ALA A 44 10.13 6.38 -9.34
N GLU A 45 10.30 6.20 -10.66
CA GLU A 45 10.98 7.21 -11.47
C GLU A 45 10.04 8.31 -11.92
N GLY A 46 8.74 8.09 -11.83
CA GLY A 46 7.73 9.06 -12.22
C GLY A 46 6.55 8.39 -12.86
N PRO A 47 5.48 9.13 -13.15
CA PRO A 47 4.29 8.57 -13.77
C PRO A 47 4.60 7.90 -15.10
N ALA A 48 3.81 6.90 -15.45
CA ALA A 48 4.00 6.15 -16.68
C ALA A 48 2.65 5.72 -17.22
N THR A 49 2.54 5.62 -18.55
CA THR A 49 1.33 5.12 -19.19
C THR A 49 1.35 3.60 -19.17
N ILE A 50 0.22 3.00 -19.48
CA ILE A 50 0.16 1.54 -19.64
C ILE A 50 1.15 1.09 -20.72
N GLY A 51 1.27 1.85 -21.81
CA GLY A 51 2.24 1.51 -22.86
C GLY A 51 3.67 1.49 -22.34
N ASP A 52 4.02 2.47 -21.50
CA ASP A 52 5.35 2.49 -20.88
C ASP A 52 5.56 1.24 -20.02
N LEU A 53 4.54 0.85 -19.29
CA LEU A 53 4.66 -0.31 -18.40
C LEU A 53 4.74 -1.62 -19.16
N ILE A 54 4.05 -1.70 -20.32
CA ILE A 54 4.18 -2.85 -21.18
C ILE A 54 5.63 -3.03 -21.61
N GLU A 55 6.29 -1.93 -21.98
CA GLU A 55 7.69 -2.00 -22.36
C GLU A 55 8.56 -2.40 -21.18
N THR A 56 8.22 -1.93 -20.00
CA THR A 56 9.00 -2.23 -18.81
C THR A 56 8.96 -3.71 -18.45
N VAL A 57 7.78 -4.32 -18.47
CA VAL A 57 7.64 -5.69 -17.99
C VAL A 57 7.55 -6.73 -19.09
N GLY A 58 7.29 -6.32 -20.32
CA GLY A 58 7.26 -7.27 -21.43
C GLY A 58 6.06 -8.19 -21.45
N LEU A 59 4.96 -7.78 -20.85
CA LEU A 59 3.73 -8.57 -20.84
C LEU A 59 2.70 -7.93 -21.77
N SER A 60 1.63 -8.67 -22.06
CA SER A 60 0.55 -8.14 -22.87
C SER A 60 -0.19 -7.03 -22.15
N GLN A 61 -0.90 -6.20 -22.89
CA GLN A 61 -1.66 -5.11 -22.32
C GLN A 61 -2.69 -5.60 -21.29
N PRO A 62 -3.47 -6.65 -21.54
CA PRO A 62 -4.43 -7.11 -20.54
C PRO A 62 -3.76 -7.54 -19.23
N LEU A 63 -2.59 -8.17 -19.31
CA LEU A 63 -1.88 -8.58 -18.12
C LEU A 63 -1.32 -7.39 -17.36
N VAL A 64 -0.76 -6.41 -18.06
CA VAL A 64 -0.26 -5.20 -17.42
C VAL A 64 -1.41 -4.47 -16.76
N SER A 65 -2.53 -4.32 -17.44
CA SER A 65 -3.71 -3.65 -16.88
C SER A 65 -4.20 -4.40 -15.64
N TRP A 66 -4.16 -5.71 -15.66
CA TRP A 66 -4.57 -6.51 -14.51
C TRP A 66 -3.64 -6.28 -13.32
N HIS A 67 -2.33 -6.29 -13.56
CA HIS A 67 -1.36 -6.04 -12.49
C HIS A 67 -1.53 -4.63 -11.91
N VAL A 68 -1.72 -3.63 -12.77
CA VAL A 68 -1.96 -2.26 -12.31
C VAL A 68 -3.25 -2.21 -11.48
N GLY A 69 -4.28 -2.93 -11.92
CA GLY A 69 -5.54 -3.00 -11.17
C GLY A 69 -5.34 -3.57 -9.77
N ARG A 70 -4.51 -4.61 -9.65
CA ARG A 70 -4.23 -5.19 -8.35
C ARG A 70 -3.50 -4.19 -7.45
N LEU A 71 -2.58 -3.42 -7.99
CA LEU A 71 -1.88 -2.39 -7.24
C LEU A 71 -2.81 -1.25 -6.85
N LYS A 72 -3.77 -0.91 -7.72
CA LYS A 72 -4.75 0.13 -7.40
C LYS A 72 -5.65 -0.30 -6.25
N VAL A 73 -6.14 -1.52 -6.29
CA VAL A 73 -7.02 -2.03 -5.24
C VAL A 73 -6.30 -2.02 -3.89
N ALA A 74 -5.00 -2.31 -3.89
CA ALA A 74 -4.22 -2.31 -2.66
C ALA A 74 -3.80 -0.91 -2.23
N GLY A 75 -4.14 0.12 -3.00
CA GLY A 75 -3.82 1.50 -2.63
C GLY A 75 -2.40 1.91 -2.92
N VAL A 76 -1.65 1.14 -3.70
CA VAL A 76 -0.25 1.44 -4.00
C VAL A 76 -0.15 2.42 -5.17
N VAL A 77 -1.04 2.28 -6.14
CA VAL A 77 -1.01 3.04 -7.39
C VAL A 77 -2.32 3.77 -7.58
N GLU A 78 -2.27 4.95 -8.15
CA GLU A 78 -3.46 5.66 -8.58
C GLU A 78 -3.26 6.04 -10.04
N THR A 79 -4.35 6.37 -10.74
CA THR A 79 -4.27 6.78 -12.13
C THR A 79 -4.79 8.19 -12.26
N LYS A 80 -4.22 8.93 -13.18
CA LYS A 80 -4.64 10.30 -13.50
C LYS A 80 -4.70 10.46 -15.00
N ARG A 81 -5.73 11.14 -15.45
CA ARG A 81 -5.87 11.41 -16.87
C ARG A 81 -5.23 12.77 -17.19
N ALA A 82 -4.48 12.81 -18.26
CA ALA A 82 -3.89 14.03 -18.77
C ALA A 82 -4.12 14.03 -20.28
N GLY A 83 -5.08 14.82 -20.76
CA GLY A 83 -5.46 14.79 -22.15
C GLY A 83 -6.06 13.47 -22.50
N ARG A 84 -5.50 12.80 -23.51
CA ARG A 84 -5.99 11.49 -23.96
C ARG A 84 -5.27 10.35 -23.25
N GLU A 85 -4.24 10.65 -22.48
CA GLU A 85 -3.45 9.62 -21.83
C GLU A 85 -3.91 9.40 -20.40
N VAL A 86 -3.76 8.18 -19.95
CA VAL A 86 -3.96 7.85 -18.55
C VAL A 86 -2.61 7.45 -17.99
N TYR A 87 -2.19 8.11 -16.93
CA TYR A 87 -0.91 7.85 -16.30
C TYR A 87 -1.12 7.14 -14.98
N CYS A 88 -0.27 6.15 -14.73
CA CYS A 88 -0.21 5.47 -13.45
C CYS A 88 0.88 6.13 -12.63
N GLN A 89 0.66 6.26 -11.33
CA GLN A 89 1.69 6.81 -10.45
C GLN A 89 1.54 6.21 -9.07
N LEU A 90 2.62 6.20 -8.30
CA LEU A 90 2.56 5.74 -6.93
C LEU A 90 1.81 6.78 -6.10
N ARG A 91 1.02 6.31 -5.14
CA ARG A 91 0.41 7.24 -4.20
C ARG A 91 1.49 7.79 -3.30
N THR A 92 1.35 9.09 -2.98
CA THR A 92 2.35 9.78 -2.19
C THR A 92 2.50 9.12 -0.82
N ASN A 93 3.75 8.85 -0.45
CA ASN A 93 4.10 8.30 0.87
C ASN A 93 3.49 6.94 1.15
N VAL A 94 3.02 6.21 0.13
CA VAL A 94 2.32 4.95 0.37
C VAL A 94 3.19 3.94 1.11
N PHE A 95 4.47 3.85 0.77
CA PHE A 95 5.34 2.86 1.39
C PHE A 95 5.73 3.25 2.81
N ASP A 96 5.95 4.54 3.07
CA ASP A 96 6.25 4.99 4.41
C ASP A 96 5.06 4.81 5.33
N GLU A 97 3.86 5.13 4.84
CA GLU A 97 2.65 4.95 5.63
C GLU A 97 2.38 3.48 5.91
N ALA A 98 2.60 2.64 4.91
CA ALA A 98 2.37 1.21 5.07
C ALA A 98 3.34 0.61 6.07
N ALA A 99 4.60 1.02 6.03
CA ALA A 99 5.59 0.51 6.97
C ALA A 99 5.25 0.93 8.40
N SER A 100 4.85 2.18 8.59
CA SER A 100 4.47 2.66 9.91
C SER A 100 3.24 1.94 10.44
N ARG A 101 2.24 1.76 9.57
CA ARG A 101 1.03 1.07 9.98
C ARG A 101 1.30 -0.39 10.31
N GLU A 102 2.13 -1.04 9.51
CA GLU A 102 2.50 -2.43 9.75
C GLU A 102 3.15 -2.58 11.11
N ALA A 103 4.07 -1.70 11.46
CA ALA A 103 4.77 -1.78 12.73
C ALA A 103 3.79 -1.68 13.90
N VAL A 104 2.80 -0.79 13.78
CA VAL A 104 1.80 -0.65 14.83
C VAL A 104 0.89 -1.86 14.88
N LEU A 105 0.39 -2.30 13.73
CA LEU A 105 -0.57 -3.41 13.69
C LEU A 105 0.04 -4.73 14.15
N LEU A 106 1.33 -4.91 13.90
CA LEU A 106 2.00 -6.13 14.33
C LEU A 106 2.59 -6.03 15.74
N GLY A 107 2.36 -4.90 16.41
CA GLY A 107 2.84 -4.75 17.78
C GLY A 107 4.31 -4.53 17.90
N LEU A 108 4.97 -4.10 16.84
CA LEU A 108 6.41 -3.88 16.86
C LEU A 108 6.78 -2.54 17.48
N VAL A 109 5.85 -1.60 17.47
CA VAL A 109 6.00 -0.31 18.15
C VAL A 109 4.67 0.02 18.78
N THR A 110 4.67 0.92 19.75
CA THR A 110 3.46 1.25 20.48
C THR A 110 2.62 2.32 19.81
N GLY A 111 3.06 2.86 18.70
CA GLY A 111 2.39 3.98 18.08
C GLY A 111 2.83 5.32 18.63
N GLU A 112 3.68 5.32 19.65
CA GLU A 112 4.24 6.54 20.17
C GLU A 112 5.55 6.84 19.48
N SER A 113 5.90 8.09 19.49
CA SER A 113 7.18 8.48 18.94
C SER A 113 8.29 7.77 19.69
N PRO A 114 9.19 7.15 18.98
CA PRO A 114 10.23 6.36 19.66
C PRO A 114 11.28 7.23 20.29
N GLN A 115 11.11 8.36 20.49
CA GLN A 115 12.05 9.11 21.04
C GLN A 115 12.93 8.56 21.84
N GLY A 116 13.45 8.83 22.23
CA GLY A 116 14.24 8.41 23.07
C GLY A 116 14.75 7.30 22.99
N GLY A 117 14.04 6.76 22.67
CA GLY A 117 14.45 5.56 22.80
C GLY A 117 15.77 5.49 22.52
N ALA A 118 15.99 6.04 22.16
CA ALA A 118 17.11 5.79 21.96
C ALA A 118 17.96 5.56 22.82
N HIS A 119 17.95 5.51 23.12
CA HIS A 119 18.72 5.34 23.95
C HIS A 119 19.24 4.68 23.87
#